data_ea9ae7140097d02cc555fbefc8344140
#
_entry.id   ea9ae7140097d02cc555fbefc8344140
#
_cell.length_a   1.000
_cell.length_b   1.000
_cell.length_c   1.000
_cell.angle_alpha   90.00
_cell.angle_beta   90.00
_cell.angle_gamma   90.00
#
_symmetry.space_group_name_H-M   'P 1'
#
loop_
_entity.id
_entity.type
_entity.pdbx_description
1 polymer ?
#
loop_
_entity_poly.entity_id
_entity_poly.type
_entity_poly.pdbx_seq_one_letter_code
_entity_poly.pdbx_strand_id
1 'polypeptide(L)'
;PVDLGAAVIDHLIDNTPGFDPSVVEDIIVGNAVPEAEQGLQMGRWVGVRSKLPMEVPGVSVNRYCGSGIETIAMAVAKIKAGYAECIIAGGTESMSLVPTVGYKTVPNYTIAKEHGDYFLGMGLTAEEVAVKYDISREDQDAFALGSHQKALKALAEGKFKNQIVPFEVEQVDFDPKTNKRVTSKYTVDTDEGPRADTTLEALARLRPAFKNNGTVTAGNSSQTSDGASFVLVMSEKMVK
;
A
#
# COMPACT_ATOMS: atom_id res chain seq x y z
N PRO A 1 8.05 -7.25 0.76
CA PRO A 1 7.91 -5.78 0.60
C PRO A 1 9.16 -5.13 0.03
N VAL A 2 10.37 -5.56 0.45
CA VAL A 2 11.64 -4.98 -0.07
C VAL A 2 11.80 -5.22 -1.57
N ASP A 3 11.64 -6.45 -2.05
CA ASP A 3 11.75 -6.78 -3.47
C ASP A 3 10.69 -6.09 -4.31
N LEU A 4 9.46 -5.99 -3.79
CA LEU A 4 8.37 -5.28 -4.46
C LEU A 4 8.69 -3.78 -4.62
N GLY A 5 9.14 -3.12 -3.54
CA GLY A 5 9.57 -1.74 -3.58
C GLY A 5 10.74 -1.49 -4.53
N ALA A 6 11.75 -2.36 -4.49
CA ALA A 6 12.91 -2.27 -5.37
C ALA A 6 12.54 -2.44 -6.85
N ALA A 7 11.67 -3.40 -7.18
CA ALA A 7 11.22 -3.61 -8.55
C ALA A 7 10.50 -2.38 -9.14
N VAL A 8 9.67 -1.71 -8.32
CA VAL A 8 8.98 -0.47 -8.75
C VAL A 8 9.99 0.66 -8.97
N ILE A 9 10.99 0.81 -8.10
CA ILE A 9 12.05 1.81 -8.28
C ILE A 9 12.89 1.51 -9.53
N ASP A 10 13.26 0.25 -9.74
CA ASP A 10 14.03 -0.16 -10.91
C ASP A 10 13.26 0.14 -12.20
N HIS A 11 11.96 -0.13 -12.21
CA HIS A 11 11.09 0.22 -13.33
C HIS A 11 10.98 1.73 -13.54
N LEU A 12 10.88 2.51 -12.47
CA LEU A 12 10.85 3.97 -12.54
C LEU A 12 12.14 4.51 -13.17
N ILE A 13 13.30 4.00 -12.78
CA ILE A 13 14.61 4.35 -13.33
C ILE A 13 14.68 3.99 -14.82
N ASP A 14 14.35 2.74 -15.17
CA ASP A 14 14.44 2.22 -16.54
C ASP A 14 13.50 2.93 -17.53
N ASN A 15 12.37 3.45 -17.04
CA ASN A 15 11.36 4.11 -17.86
C ASN A 15 11.39 5.65 -17.79
N THR A 16 12.42 6.23 -17.16
CA THR A 16 12.67 7.67 -17.19
C THR A 16 13.80 7.96 -18.19
N PRO A 17 13.51 8.45 -19.41
CA PRO A 17 14.52 8.61 -20.45
C PRO A 17 15.64 9.56 -20.03
N GLY A 18 16.90 9.11 -20.17
CA GLY A 18 18.09 9.91 -19.86
C GLY A 18 18.35 10.10 -18.36
N PHE A 19 17.61 9.44 -17.49
CA PHE A 19 17.80 9.54 -16.05
C PHE A 19 19.02 8.73 -15.59
N ASP A 20 19.94 9.39 -14.87
CA ASP A 20 21.06 8.78 -14.20
C ASP A 20 20.73 8.56 -12.71
N PRO A 21 20.62 7.33 -12.21
CA PRO A 21 20.29 7.07 -10.80
C PRO A 21 21.34 7.60 -9.83
N SER A 22 22.53 7.95 -10.28
CA SER A 22 23.59 8.54 -9.43
C SER A 22 23.27 9.95 -8.92
N VAL A 23 22.29 10.63 -9.54
CA VAL A 23 21.84 11.95 -9.08
C VAL A 23 20.81 11.88 -7.93
N VAL A 24 20.36 10.69 -7.56
CA VAL A 24 19.44 10.50 -6.43
C VAL A 24 20.19 10.71 -5.12
N GLU A 25 19.71 11.67 -4.32
CA GLU A 25 20.38 12.07 -3.06
C GLU A 25 19.72 11.46 -1.82
N ASP A 26 18.48 10.97 -1.94
CA ASP A 26 17.76 10.32 -0.83
C ASP A 26 16.61 9.44 -1.35
N ILE A 27 16.23 8.45 -0.55
CA ILE A 27 15.01 7.67 -0.74
C ILE A 27 14.15 7.72 0.53
N ILE A 28 12.89 8.14 0.40
CA ILE A 28 11.96 8.26 1.51
C ILE A 28 10.83 7.26 1.30
N VAL A 29 10.77 6.23 2.15
CA VAL A 29 9.83 5.12 2.03
C VAL A 29 8.82 5.10 3.16
N GLY A 30 7.55 5.19 2.81
CA GLY A 30 6.42 5.00 3.72
C GLY A 30 6.19 3.53 4.01
N ASN A 31 6.01 3.20 5.29
CA ASN A 31 5.66 1.87 5.74
C ASN A 31 4.85 1.98 7.04
N ALA A 32 3.67 1.37 7.09
CA ALA A 32 2.72 1.54 8.19
C ALA A 32 3.01 0.61 9.38
N VAL A 33 3.53 -0.59 9.12
CA VAL A 33 3.82 -1.60 10.17
C VAL A 33 5.27 -2.06 10.05
N PRO A 34 6.23 -1.33 10.65
CA PRO A 34 7.66 -1.62 10.54
C PRO A 34 8.09 -2.78 11.46
N GLU A 35 7.54 -3.97 11.22
CA GLU A 35 7.85 -5.22 11.93
C GLU A 35 8.25 -6.32 10.95
N ALA A 36 8.92 -7.36 11.44
CA ALA A 36 9.34 -8.55 10.71
C ALA A 36 10.00 -8.19 9.36
N GLU A 37 9.48 -8.65 8.22
CA GLU A 37 9.99 -8.38 6.88
C GLU A 37 9.96 -6.88 6.51
N GLN A 38 9.25 -6.07 7.26
CA GLN A 38 9.15 -4.61 7.12
C GLN A 38 9.93 -3.86 8.21
N GLY A 39 10.57 -4.60 9.10
CA GLY A 39 11.30 -4.08 10.24
C GLY A 39 12.59 -3.35 9.89
N LEU A 40 13.28 -2.89 10.92
CA LEU A 40 14.53 -2.14 10.83
C LEU A 40 14.38 -0.87 9.97
N GLN A 41 15.05 -0.81 8.82
CA GLN A 41 15.11 0.38 7.98
C GLN A 41 14.68 0.07 6.54
N MET A 42 13.37 -0.01 6.33
CA MET A 42 12.76 -0.34 5.03
C MET A 42 13.27 0.57 3.91
N GLY A 43 13.34 1.89 4.17
CA GLY A 43 13.82 2.86 3.18
C GLY A 43 15.22 2.52 2.69
N ARG A 44 16.12 2.18 3.59
CA ARG A 44 17.50 1.80 3.20
C ARG A 44 17.54 0.45 2.49
N TRP A 45 16.76 -0.53 2.95
CA TRP A 45 16.76 -1.86 2.35
C TRP A 45 16.24 -1.85 0.92
N VAL A 46 15.17 -1.10 0.65
CA VAL A 46 14.64 -0.93 -0.71
C VAL A 46 15.68 -0.26 -1.60
N GLY A 47 16.35 0.79 -1.12
CA GLY A 47 17.44 1.46 -1.85
C GLY A 47 18.58 0.52 -2.20
N VAL A 48 19.09 -0.24 -1.22
CA VAL A 48 20.20 -1.20 -1.42
C VAL A 48 19.81 -2.34 -2.38
N ARG A 49 18.55 -2.75 -2.36
CA ARG A 49 18.02 -3.84 -3.20
C ARG A 49 17.75 -3.41 -4.63
N SER A 50 17.54 -2.12 -4.87
CA SER A 50 17.29 -1.52 -6.18
C SER A 50 18.58 -1.21 -6.96
N LYS A 51 18.43 -0.65 -8.17
CA LYS A 51 19.53 -0.15 -9.01
C LYS A 51 20.19 1.14 -8.51
N LEU A 52 19.72 1.69 -7.40
CA LEU A 52 20.32 2.89 -6.82
C LEU A 52 21.74 2.64 -6.33
N PRO A 53 22.64 3.64 -6.43
CA PRO A 53 23.96 3.56 -5.83
C PRO A 53 23.92 3.29 -4.32
N MET A 54 24.90 2.55 -3.83
CA MET A 54 25.01 2.22 -2.39
C MET A 54 25.18 3.44 -1.48
N GLU A 55 25.58 4.55 -2.03
CA GLU A 55 25.79 5.82 -1.33
C GLU A 55 24.47 6.53 -1.01
N VAL A 56 23.38 6.23 -1.76
CA VAL A 56 22.07 6.87 -1.55
C VAL A 56 21.52 6.48 -0.19
N PRO A 57 21.35 7.43 0.75
CA PRO A 57 20.74 7.16 2.04
C PRO A 57 19.26 6.83 1.90
N GLY A 58 18.66 6.31 2.97
CA GLY A 58 17.23 6.03 2.96
C GLY A 58 16.62 6.22 4.34
N VAL A 59 15.37 6.65 4.37
CA VAL A 59 14.59 6.81 5.59
C VAL A 59 13.23 6.16 5.47
N SER A 60 12.77 5.53 6.57
CA SER A 60 11.40 5.01 6.69
C SER A 60 10.52 6.01 7.43
N VAL A 61 9.32 6.22 6.93
CA VAL A 61 8.33 7.15 7.50
C VAL A 61 7.05 6.40 7.81
N ASN A 62 6.53 6.60 9.00
CA ASN A 62 5.25 6.04 9.41
C ASN A 62 4.25 7.13 9.80
N ARG A 63 3.20 7.26 9.00
CA ARG A 63 1.97 7.99 9.28
C ARG A 63 0.77 7.10 8.90
N TYR A 64 0.87 5.79 9.19
CA TYR A 64 -0.11 4.78 8.78
C TYR A 64 -0.46 4.91 7.28
N CYS A 65 -1.73 4.88 6.92
CA CYS A 65 -2.19 4.99 5.53
C CYS A 65 -1.82 6.31 4.83
N GLY A 66 -1.42 7.34 5.56
CA GLY A 66 -0.92 8.62 5.04
C GLY A 66 0.58 8.64 4.74
N SER A 67 1.31 7.54 5.00
CA SER A 67 2.78 7.51 4.87
C SER A 67 3.26 7.87 3.46
N GLY A 68 2.60 7.37 2.40
CA GLY A 68 3.01 7.64 1.02
C GLY A 68 2.91 9.14 0.65
N ILE A 69 1.84 9.82 1.04
CA ILE A 69 1.71 11.27 0.83
C ILE A 69 2.74 12.04 1.69
N GLU A 70 2.99 11.60 2.92
CA GLU A 70 3.97 12.21 3.80
C GLU A 70 5.38 12.15 3.21
N THR A 71 5.79 11.03 2.61
CA THR A 71 7.10 10.91 1.97
C THR A 71 7.28 11.90 0.82
N ILE A 72 6.24 12.10 0.01
CA ILE A 72 6.26 13.09 -1.09
C ILE A 72 6.34 14.50 -0.52
N ALA A 73 5.57 14.83 0.52
CA ALA A 73 5.61 16.13 1.17
C ALA A 73 6.99 16.43 1.75
N MET A 74 7.63 15.43 2.40
CA MET A 74 9.00 15.55 2.91
C MET A 74 10.01 15.77 1.79
N ALA A 75 9.93 15.04 0.68
CA ALA A 75 10.79 15.22 -0.48
C ALA A 75 10.69 16.63 -1.05
N VAL A 76 9.46 17.12 -1.26
CA VAL A 76 9.20 18.48 -1.72
C VAL A 76 9.76 19.52 -0.75
N ALA A 77 9.58 19.33 0.56
CA ALA A 77 10.10 20.24 1.57
C ALA A 77 11.64 20.29 1.56
N LYS A 78 12.31 19.14 1.48
CA LYS A 78 13.78 19.05 1.40
C LYS A 78 14.32 19.75 0.15
N ILE A 79 13.69 19.54 -1.01
CA ILE A 79 14.10 20.20 -2.26
C ILE A 79 13.89 21.71 -2.18
N LYS A 80 12.74 22.19 -1.70
CA LYS A 80 12.48 23.63 -1.51
C LYS A 80 13.41 24.29 -0.52
N ALA A 81 13.88 23.56 0.49
CA ALA A 81 14.85 24.04 1.47
C ALA A 81 16.31 23.98 0.97
N GLY A 82 16.57 23.43 -0.21
CA GLY A 82 17.90 23.30 -0.79
C GLY A 82 18.75 22.18 -0.19
N TYR A 83 18.12 21.20 0.49
CA TYR A 83 18.84 20.04 1.04
C TYR A 83 19.07 18.92 0.03
N ALA A 84 18.32 18.93 -1.07
CA ALA A 84 18.47 17.96 -2.15
C ALA A 84 17.86 18.53 -3.44
N GLU A 85 18.27 17.97 -4.59
CA GLU A 85 17.72 18.29 -5.91
C GLU A 85 16.87 17.14 -6.49
N CYS A 86 17.13 15.88 -6.04
CA CYS A 86 16.50 14.68 -6.56
C CYS A 86 16.26 13.65 -5.46
N ILE A 87 15.00 13.27 -5.24
CA ILE A 87 14.59 12.30 -4.21
C ILE A 87 13.58 11.33 -4.79
N ILE A 88 13.72 10.04 -4.48
CA ILE A 88 12.68 9.04 -4.72
C ILE A 88 11.81 8.94 -3.46
N ALA A 89 10.50 9.14 -3.62
CA ALA A 89 9.53 9.11 -2.54
C ALA A 89 8.35 8.19 -2.85
N GLY A 90 7.89 7.47 -1.87
CA GLY A 90 6.77 6.54 -2.03
C GLY A 90 6.59 5.63 -0.84
N GLY A 91 6.14 4.41 -1.08
CA GLY A 91 5.95 3.44 -0.01
C GLY A 91 5.85 2.02 -0.51
N THR A 92 6.04 1.08 0.39
CA THR A 92 5.82 -0.34 0.17
C THR A 92 5.23 -0.98 1.44
N GLU A 93 4.26 -1.87 1.27
CA GLU A 93 3.58 -2.56 2.35
C GLU A 93 3.22 -3.97 1.91
N SER A 94 3.35 -4.95 2.81
CA SER A 94 2.83 -6.30 2.61
C SER A 94 1.94 -6.68 3.79
N MET A 95 0.64 -6.62 3.58
CA MET A 95 -0.34 -7.04 4.58
C MET A 95 -0.56 -8.56 4.59
N SER A 96 -0.05 -9.27 3.59
CA SER A 96 -0.01 -10.74 3.56
C SER A 96 1.05 -11.30 4.50
N LEU A 97 2.20 -10.60 4.62
CA LEU A 97 3.32 -11.05 5.47
C LEU A 97 3.23 -10.47 6.88
N VAL A 98 2.79 -9.22 7.01
CA VAL A 98 2.74 -8.53 8.30
C VAL A 98 1.29 -8.11 8.61
N PRO A 99 0.69 -8.61 9.70
CA PRO A 99 -0.67 -8.25 10.08
C PRO A 99 -0.84 -6.74 10.29
N THR A 100 -2.04 -6.22 10.02
CA THR A 100 -2.36 -4.77 10.11
C THR A 100 -2.00 -4.14 11.47
N VAL A 101 -2.05 -4.91 12.55
CA VAL A 101 -1.69 -4.44 13.90
C VAL A 101 -0.29 -4.87 14.34
N GLY A 102 0.51 -5.44 13.43
CA GLY A 102 1.80 -6.05 13.74
C GLY A 102 1.67 -7.40 14.45
N TYR A 103 2.81 -8.01 14.73
CA TYR A 103 2.88 -9.29 15.47
C TYR A 103 2.82 -9.10 16.99
N LYS A 104 3.18 -7.91 17.47
CA LYS A 104 3.18 -7.58 18.89
C LYS A 104 2.58 -6.21 19.14
N THR A 105 1.32 -6.19 19.55
CA THR A 105 0.63 -4.95 19.92
C THR A 105 0.72 -4.76 21.44
N VAL A 106 1.35 -3.67 21.87
CA VAL A 106 1.48 -3.30 23.28
C VAL A 106 1.04 -1.84 23.45
N PRO A 107 -0.27 -1.58 23.65
CA PRO A 107 -0.77 -0.24 23.87
C PRO A 107 -0.16 0.38 25.15
N ASN A 108 0.11 1.68 25.09
CA ASN A 108 0.44 2.42 26.29
C ASN A 108 -0.77 2.41 27.24
N TYR A 109 -0.57 2.00 28.51
CA TYR A 109 -1.64 1.85 29.49
C TYR A 109 -2.45 3.13 29.72
N THR A 110 -1.76 4.28 29.84
CA THR A 110 -2.41 5.57 30.09
C THR A 110 -3.29 5.96 28.91
N ILE A 111 -2.76 5.86 27.68
CA ILE A 111 -3.53 6.17 26.46
C ILE A 111 -4.72 5.21 26.31
N ALA A 112 -4.52 3.91 26.57
CA ALA A 112 -5.60 2.93 26.47
C ALA A 112 -6.71 3.19 27.50
N LYS A 113 -6.37 3.72 28.68
CA LYS A 113 -7.32 4.09 29.73
C LYS A 113 -8.07 5.39 29.42
N GLU A 114 -7.37 6.42 28.94
CA GLU A 114 -7.91 7.77 28.78
C GLU A 114 -8.51 8.00 27.37
N HIS A 115 -7.98 7.30 26.37
CA HIS A 115 -8.33 7.43 24.95
C HIS A 115 -8.44 6.06 24.29
N GLY A 116 -9.26 5.17 24.88
CA GLY A 116 -9.41 3.78 24.41
C GLY A 116 -9.93 3.68 22.96
N ASP A 117 -10.67 4.67 22.49
CA ASP A 117 -11.15 4.82 21.13
C ASP A 117 -10.03 5.00 20.09
N TYR A 118 -8.85 5.50 20.51
CA TYR A 118 -7.68 5.61 19.63
C TYR A 118 -7.21 4.26 19.08
N PHE A 119 -7.48 3.17 19.81
CA PHE A 119 -7.06 1.82 19.42
C PHE A 119 -8.14 1.04 18.64
N LEU A 120 -9.22 1.68 18.23
CA LEU A 120 -10.23 1.07 17.38
C LEU A 120 -9.62 0.66 16.03
N GLY A 121 -9.85 -0.59 15.62
CA GLY A 121 -9.55 -1.02 14.26
C GLY A 121 -10.42 -0.29 13.25
N MET A 122 -9.96 -0.19 11.99
CA MET A 122 -10.63 0.60 10.95
C MET A 122 -12.07 0.16 10.66
N GLY A 123 -12.38 -1.12 10.79
CA GLY A 123 -13.76 -1.60 10.65
C GLY A 123 -14.69 -1.05 11.73
N LEU A 124 -14.27 -1.02 12.99
CA LEU A 124 -15.02 -0.39 14.08
C LEU A 124 -15.07 1.13 13.93
N THR A 125 -14.00 1.76 13.46
CA THR A 125 -14.00 3.19 13.13
C THR A 125 -15.03 3.51 12.04
N ALA A 126 -15.16 2.67 11.01
CA ALA A 126 -16.17 2.83 9.98
C ALA A 126 -17.59 2.70 10.53
N GLU A 127 -17.82 1.78 11.47
CA GLU A 127 -19.12 1.67 12.18
C GLU A 127 -19.46 2.95 12.97
N GLU A 128 -18.48 3.53 13.66
CA GLU A 128 -18.68 4.79 14.39
C GLU A 128 -18.93 5.99 13.43
N VAL A 129 -18.26 6.00 12.27
CA VAL A 129 -18.51 7.00 11.22
C VAL A 129 -19.93 6.85 10.66
N ALA A 130 -20.37 5.62 10.41
CA ALA A 130 -21.72 5.34 9.92
C ALA A 130 -22.78 5.87 10.90
N VAL A 131 -22.62 5.59 12.20
CA VAL A 131 -23.52 6.10 13.25
C VAL A 131 -23.46 7.62 13.35
N LYS A 132 -22.26 8.21 13.37
CA LYS A 132 -22.08 9.66 13.57
C LYS A 132 -22.69 10.50 12.45
N TYR A 133 -22.66 9.99 11.22
CA TYR A 133 -23.11 10.71 10.03
C TYR A 133 -24.40 10.14 9.42
N ASP A 134 -25.06 9.21 10.14
CA ASP A 134 -26.31 8.56 9.72
C ASP A 134 -26.21 7.96 8.30
N ILE A 135 -25.12 7.19 8.06
CA ILE A 135 -24.88 6.55 6.77
C ILE A 135 -25.50 5.15 6.81
N SER A 136 -26.50 4.92 5.97
CA SER A 136 -27.20 3.64 5.92
C SER A 136 -26.33 2.51 5.36
N ARG A 137 -26.72 1.28 5.61
CA ARG A 137 -26.13 0.08 5.00
C ARG A 137 -26.27 0.11 3.47
N GLU A 138 -27.42 0.55 3.00
CA GLU A 138 -27.76 0.66 1.59
C GLU A 138 -26.86 1.67 0.87
N ASP A 139 -26.57 2.81 1.48
CA ASP A 139 -25.65 3.82 0.95
C ASP A 139 -24.21 3.28 0.85
N GLN A 140 -23.76 2.55 1.89
CA GLN A 140 -22.45 1.92 1.91
C GLN A 140 -22.32 0.87 0.79
N ASP A 141 -23.31 0.02 0.61
CA ASP A 141 -23.32 -1.01 -0.43
C ASP A 141 -23.41 -0.39 -1.84
N ALA A 142 -24.21 0.67 -2.02
CA ALA A 142 -24.30 1.40 -3.29
C ALA A 142 -22.95 2.07 -3.66
N PHE A 143 -22.28 2.67 -2.67
CA PHE A 143 -20.97 3.26 -2.86
C PHE A 143 -19.93 2.19 -3.23
N ALA A 144 -19.92 1.03 -2.56
CA ALA A 144 -19.03 -0.07 -2.84
C ALA A 144 -19.22 -0.63 -4.26
N LEU A 145 -20.49 -0.85 -4.68
CA LEU A 145 -20.80 -1.27 -6.04
C LEU A 145 -20.28 -0.27 -7.08
N GLY A 146 -20.55 1.02 -6.87
CA GLY A 146 -20.06 2.09 -7.74
C GLY A 146 -18.53 2.15 -7.82
N SER A 147 -17.84 1.84 -6.71
CA SER A 147 -16.37 1.76 -6.66
C SER A 147 -15.84 0.62 -7.54
N HIS A 148 -16.40 -0.60 -7.40
CA HIS A 148 -16.04 -1.75 -8.25
C HIS A 148 -16.26 -1.45 -9.73
N GLN A 149 -17.43 -0.89 -10.10
CA GLN A 149 -17.76 -0.55 -11.48
C GLN A 149 -16.79 0.46 -12.09
N LYS A 150 -16.42 1.51 -11.35
CA LYS A 150 -15.46 2.52 -11.79
C LYS A 150 -14.07 1.93 -11.99
N ALA A 151 -13.61 1.07 -11.07
CA ALA A 151 -12.31 0.42 -11.17
C ALA A 151 -12.25 -0.53 -12.35
N LEU A 152 -13.26 -1.40 -12.54
CA LEU A 152 -13.35 -2.32 -13.68
C LEU A 152 -13.37 -1.57 -15.03
N LYS A 153 -14.12 -0.46 -15.11
CA LYS A 153 -14.13 0.37 -16.29
C LYS A 153 -12.76 0.96 -16.58
N ALA A 154 -12.06 1.49 -15.56
CA ALA A 154 -10.74 2.06 -15.72
C ALA A 154 -9.71 1.00 -16.15
N LEU A 155 -9.79 -0.22 -15.63
CA LEU A 155 -8.96 -1.36 -16.04
C LEU A 155 -9.23 -1.72 -17.52
N ALA A 156 -10.51 -1.86 -17.90
CA ALA A 156 -10.89 -2.18 -19.28
C ALA A 156 -10.45 -1.10 -20.30
N GLU A 157 -10.46 0.16 -19.88
CA GLU A 157 -9.97 1.30 -20.68
C GLU A 157 -8.43 1.44 -20.65
N GLY A 158 -7.71 0.58 -19.93
CA GLY A 158 -6.25 0.58 -19.83
C GLY A 158 -5.66 1.79 -19.13
N LYS A 159 -6.43 2.48 -18.26
CA LYS A 159 -6.00 3.73 -17.61
C LYS A 159 -4.79 3.56 -16.69
N PHE A 160 -4.59 2.37 -16.15
CA PHE A 160 -3.48 2.06 -15.24
C PHE A 160 -2.28 1.40 -15.94
N LYS A 161 -2.40 1.08 -17.23
CA LYS A 161 -1.39 0.30 -17.98
C LYS A 161 0.02 0.90 -17.91
N ASN A 162 0.14 2.23 -17.89
CA ASN A 162 1.43 2.91 -17.82
C ASN A 162 1.93 3.13 -16.38
N GLN A 163 1.18 2.70 -15.38
CA GLN A 163 1.50 2.87 -13.95
C GLN A 163 1.79 1.54 -13.26
N ILE A 164 1.27 0.43 -13.81
CA ILE A 164 1.46 -0.90 -13.26
C ILE A 164 2.78 -1.47 -13.74
N VAL A 165 3.60 -1.91 -12.79
CA VAL A 165 4.84 -2.62 -13.02
C VAL A 165 4.56 -4.12 -12.94
N PRO A 166 4.69 -4.89 -14.04
CA PRO A 166 4.55 -6.34 -13.98
C PRO A 166 5.58 -6.95 -13.03
N PHE A 167 5.12 -7.78 -12.11
CA PHE A 167 5.96 -8.39 -11.08
C PHE A 167 5.90 -9.92 -11.15
N GLU A 168 7.06 -10.57 -11.32
CA GLU A 168 7.14 -12.03 -11.32
C GLU A 168 7.09 -12.56 -9.88
N VAL A 169 6.15 -13.46 -9.62
CA VAL A 169 5.98 -14.12 -8.33
C VAL A 169 6.35 -15.60 -8.48
N GLU A 170 7.17 -16.10 -7.56
CA GLU A 170 7.43 -17.51 -7.39
C GLU A 170 6.61 -18.04 -6.20
N GLN A 171 5.63 -18.87 -6.50
CA GLN A 171 4.80 -19.53 -5.51
C GLN A 171 5.31 -20.93 -5.24
N VAL A 172 5.46 -21.26 -3.97
CA VAL A 172 5.88 -22.58 -3.51
C VAL A 172 4.70 -23.25 -2.81
N ASP A 173 4.23 -24.32 -3.40
CA ASP A 173 3.15 -25.16 -2.87
C ASP A 173 3.63 -26.57 -2.60
N PHE A 174 2.79 -27.37 -1.95
CA PHE A 174 2.99 -28.80 -1.80
C PHE A 174 1.88 -29.56 -2.55
N ASP A 175 2.27 -30.44 -3.44
CA ASP A 175 1.32 -31.35 -4.11
C ASP A 175 0.56 -32.16 -3.04
N PRO A 176 -0.76 -32.05 -2.95
CA PRO A 176 -1.55 -32.70 -1.90
C PRO A 176 -1.53 -34.22 -1.96
N LYS A 177 -1.15 -34.83 -3.11
CA LYS A 177 -1.08 -36.28 -3.31
C LYS A 177 0.29 -36.86 -2.99
N THR A 178 1.35 -36.12 -3.32
CA THR A 178 2.73 -36.62 -3.21
C THR A 178 3.50 -35.95 -2.06
N ASN A 179 2.96 -34.92 -1.47
CA ASN A 179 3.59 -34.05 -0.47
C ASN A 179 4.96 -33.50 -0.90
N LYS A 180 5.18 -33.42 -2.23
CA LYS A 180 6.39 -32.84 -2.80
C LYS A 180 6.22 -31.35 -3.03
N ARG A 181 7.30 -30.61 -2.80
CA ARG A 181 7.37 -29.19 -3.13
C ARG A 181 7.18 -28.98 -4.63
N VAL A 182 6.27 -28.11 -5.01
CA VAL A 182 6.02 -27.66 -6.38
C VAL A 182 6.22 -26.16 -6.42
N THR A 183 7.00 -25.70 -7.37
CA THR A 183 7.22 -24.27 -7.58
C THR A 183 6.57 -23.86 -8.89
N SER A 184 5.73 -22.84 -8.84
CA SER A 184 5.14 -22.19 -10.01
C SER A 184 5.56 -20.74 -10.08
N LYS A 185 5.67 -20.20 -11.30
CA LYS A 185 5.95 -18.79 -11.54
C LYS A 185 4.82 -18.18 -12.33
N TYR A 186 4.42 -16.99 -11.95
CA TYR A 186 3.42 -16.21 -12.69
C TYR A 186 3.70 -14.72 -12.55
N THR A 187 3.17 -13.92 -13.47
CA THR A 187 3.32 -12.48 -13.45
C THR A 187 2.04 -11.85 -12.92
N VAL A 188 2.18 -10.96 -11.93
CA VAL A 188 1.11 -10.09 -11.48
C VAL A 188 1.25 -8.76 -12.21
N ASP A 189 0.27 -8.42 -13.04
CA ASP A 189 0.24 -7.23 -13.88
C ASP A 189 -1.10 -6.48 -13.84
N THR A 190 -1.98 -6.92 -12.94
CA THR A 190 -3.34 -6.37 -12.79
C THR A 190 -3.76 -6.41 -11.33
N ASP A 191 -4.45 -5.36 -10.88
CA ASP A 191 -5.03 -5.31 -9.53
C ASP A 191 -6.16 -6.33 -9.37
N GLU A 192 -6.10 -7.16 -8.33
CA GLU A 192 -7.04 -8.25 -8.07
C GLU A 192 -8.30 -7.81 -7.30
N GLY A 193 -8.28 -6.59 -6.71
CA GLY A 193 -9.36 -6.10 -5.84
C GLY A 193 -10.73 -5.89 -6.50
N PRO A 194 -10.85 -5.36 -7.73
CA PRO A 194 -12.13 -5.10 -8.38
C PRO A 194 -12.87 -6.40 -8.75
N ARG A 195 -14.15 -6.50 -8.39
CA ARG A 195 -14.98 -7.69 -8.62
C ARG A 195 -16.12 -7.43 -9.59
N ALA A 196 -16.10 -8.10 -10.74
CA ALA A 196 -17.11 -7.96 -11.79
C ALA A 196 -18.48 -8.58 -11.42
N ASP A 197 -18.50 -9.53 -10.47
CA ASP A 197 -19.68 -10.23 -9.99
C ASP A 197 -20.41 -9.52 -8.83
N THR A 198 -19.99 -8.31 -8.47
CA THR A 198 -20.60 -7.55 -7.39
C THR A 198 -21.96 -6.98 -7.82
N THR A 199 -23.00 -7.24 -7.02
CA THR A 199 -24.36 -6.68 -7.18
C THR A 199 -24.88 -6.19 -5.83
N LEU A 200 -25.89 -5.31 -5.83
CA LEU A 200 -26.53 -4.85 -4.58
C LEU A 200 -27.13 -6.01 -3.80
N GLU A 201 -27.76 -6.98 -4.48
CA GLU A 201 -28.34 -8.16 -3.86
C GLU A 201 -27.28 -9.06 -3.21
N ALA A 202 -26.10 -9.18 -3.82
CA ALA A 202 -24.99 -9.92 -3.25
C ALA A 202 -24.42 -9.22 -2.01
N LEU A 203 -24.23 -7.91 -2.08
CA LEU A 203 -23.77 -7.09 -0.96
C LEU A 203 -24.74 -7.13 0.21
N ALA A 204 -26.05 -6.98 -0.03
CA ALA A 204 -27.08 -6.99 0.99
C ALA A 204 -27.14 -8.29 1.81
N ARG A 205 -26.71 -9.43 1.24
CA ARG A 205 -26.66 -10.74 1.92
C ARG A 205 -25.47 -10.89 2.86
N LEU A 206 -24.46 -10.02 2.77
CA LEU A 206 -23.27 -10.12 3.59
C LEU A 206 -23.60 -9.72 5.04
N ARG A 207 -23.02 -10.47 5.98
CA ARG A 207 -23.16 -10.18 7.40
C ARG A 207 -22.16 -9.10 7.83
N PRO A 208 -22.52 -8.28 8.83
CA PRO A 208 -21.54 -7.38 9.46
C PRO A 208 -20.29 -8.13 9.90
N ALA A 209 -19.13 -7.56 9.63
CA ALA A 209 -17.82 -8.22 9.88
C ALA A 209 -17.17 -7.77 11.19
N PHE A 210 -17.49 -6.58 11.71
CA PHE A 210 -16.73 -5.96 12.80
C PHE A 210 -17.56 -5.73 14.08
N LYS A 211 -18.88 -5.54 13.96
CA LYS A 211 -19.78 -5.22 15.07
C LYS A 211 -21.07 -6.03 14.94
N ASN A 212 -21.58 -6.57 16.05
CA ASN A 212 -22.89 -7.19 16.06
C ASN A 212 -23.98 -6.16 15.69
N ASN A 213 -24.86 -6.51 14.76
CA ASN A 213 -25.85 -5.59 14.19
C ASN A 213 -25.24 -4.32 13.58
N GLY A 214 -24.00 -4.41 13.09
CA GLY A 214 -23.32 -3.35 12.38
C GLY A 214 -23.76 -3.27 10.91
N THR A 215 -23.10 -2.38 10.18
CA THR A 215 -23.38 -2.11 8.76
C THR A 215 -22.18 -2.38 7.86
N VAL A 216 -20.98 -2.43 8.42
CA VAL A 216 -19.73 -2.65 7.68
C VAL A 216 -19.50 -4.14 7.45
N THR A 217 -19.33 -4.53 6.19
CA THR A 217 -19.18 -5.92 5.74
C THR A 217 -17.89 -6.11 4.95
N ALA A 218 -17.56 -7.35 4.62
CA ALA A 218 -16.44 -7.63 3.72
C ALA A 218 -16.63 -7.03 2.31
N GLY A 219 -17.88 -6.80 1.87
CA GLY A 219 -18.17 -6.28 0.54
C GLY A 219 -18.17 -4.76 0.45
N ASN A 220 -18.30 -4.03 1.55
CA ASN A 220 -18.27 -2.57 1.59
C ASN A 220 -17.07 -2.02 2.39
N SER A 221 -16.05 -2.85 2.63
CA SER A 221 -14.77 -2.46 3.22
C SER A 221 -13.60 -2.71 2.27
N SER A 222 -12.43 -2.12 2.56
CA SER A 222 -11.21 -2.30 1.77
C SER A 222 -10.65 -3.72 1.97
N GLN A 223 -10.05 -4.26 0.92
CA GLN A 223 -9.23 -5.47 1.02
C GLN A 223 -7.92 -5.19 1.77
N THR A 224 -7.28 -6.27 2.24
CA THR A 224 -5.87 -6.25 2.63
C THR A 224 -5.02 -6.49 1.38
N SER A 225 -4.03 -5.64 1.12
CA SER A 225 -3.25 -5.69 -0.12
C SER A 225 -1.77 -5.60 0.15
N ASP A 226 -0.99 -6.24 -0.74
CA ASP A 226 0.43 -5.99 -0.89
C ASP A 226 0.61 -4.97 -2.01
N GLY A 227 1.53 -4.02 -1.84
CA GLY A 227 1.72 -2.99 -2.84
C GLY A 227 2.95 -2.13 -2.62
N ALA A 228 3.43 -1.54 -3.71
CA ALA A 228 4.44 -0.49 -3.69
C ALA A 228 4.13 0.56 -4.75
N SER A 229 4.45 1.82 -4.45
CA SER A 229 4.33 2.91 -5.39
C SER A 229 5.37 3.99 -5.09
N PHE A 230 6.06 4.45 -6.12
CA PHE A 230 7.11 5.45 -6.00
C PHE A 230 7.01 6.52 -7.08
N VAL A 231 7.45 7.71 -6.74
CA VAL A 231 7.60 8.84 -7.65
C VAL A 231 9.00 9.43 -7.54
N LEU A 232 9.49 9.98 -8.64
CA LEU A 232 10.70 10.78 -8.71
C LEU A 232 10.34 12.25 -8.49
N VAL A 233 10.90 12.85 -7.44
CA VAL A 233 10.68 14.26 -7.08
C VAL A 233 11.97 15.02 -7.32
N MET A 234 11.93 15.99 -8.23
CA MET A 234 13.11 16.77 -8.61
C MET A 234 12.85 18.26 -8.56
N SER A 235 13.94 19.04 -8.40
CA SER A 235 13.87 20.47 -8.60
C SER A 235 13.64 20.81 -10.09
N GLU A 236 13.07 21.98 -10.36
CA GLU A 236 12.89 22.46 -11.75
C GLU A 236 14.20 22.53 -12.52
N LYS A 237 15.31 22.80 -11.83
CA LYS A 237 16.65 22.84 -12.41
C LYS A 237 17.11 21.47 -12.91
N MET A 238 16.73 20.39 -12.22
CA MET A 238 17.09 19.03 -12.61
C MET A 238 16.21 18.48 -13.74
N VAL A 239 14.99 18.99 -13.89
CA VAL A 239 14.05 18.58 -14.96
C VAL A 239 14.41 19.19 -16.32
N LYS A 240 15.08 20.36 -16.34
CA LYS A 240 15.54 21.06 -17.54
C LYS A 240 16.89 20.57 -18.02
#